data_b644c488bdd40fb3fac904e341dc7e41
#
_entry.id   b644c488bdd40fb3fac904e341dc7e41
#
_cell.length_a   1.000
_cell.length_b   1.000
_cell.length_c   1.000
_cell.angle_alpha   90.00
_cell.angle_beta   90.00
_cell.angle_gamma   90.00
#
_symmetry.space_group_name_H-M   'P 1'
#
loop_
_entity.id
_entity.type
_entity.pdbx_description
1 polymer ?
#
loop_
_entity_poly.entity_id
_entity_poly.type
_entity_poly.pdbx_seq_one_letter_code
_entity_poly.pdbx_strand_id
1 'polypeptide(L)'
;MAGRVPLIVEYKFDNNAKWDPRDVELMEKGDALLQAYSGAYVIESFNPAAVNWYKENRPDVCRGQLSWWPEGEEKPTDPVALGKEYAAGALVFDWISRPDFIAYDWKGGNSPQMRLARFMGAMPVSWTVRSRDEYAQCSDQFDRHIFEAFVPDKR
;
A
#
# COMPACT_ATOMS: atom_id res chain seq x y z
N MET A 1 21.65 5.07 6.38
CA MET A 1 20.97 6.23 5.76
C MET A 1 20.98 7.48 6.67
N ALA A 2 21.05 7.30 7.97
CA ALA A 2 21.25 8.39 8.97
C ALA A 2 20.29 9.58 8.78
N GLY A 3 19.00 9.32 8.51
CA GLY A 3 17.97 10.36 8.39
C GLY A 3 18.03 11.25 7.14
N ARG A 4 18.93 10.98 6.21
CA ARG A 4 19.17 11.86 5.05
C ARG A 4 18.14 11.72 3.92
N VAL A 5 17.38 10.65 3.89
CA VAL A 5 16.37 10.37 2.85
C VAL A 5 15.07 9.89 3.50
N PRO A 6 13.90 10.24 2.94
CA PRO A 6 12.64 9.65 3.37
C PRO A 6 12.61 8.15 3.07
N LEU A 7 11.88 7.38 3.88
CA LEU A 7 11.68 5.95 3.68
C LEU A 7 10.21 5.63 3.43
N ILE A 8 9.97 4.70 2.51
CA ILE A 8 8.72 3.93 2.44
C ILE A 8 9.06 2.53 2.95
N VAL A 9 8.42 2.11 4.02
CA VAL A 9 8.70 0.84 4.70
C VAL A 9 7.54 -0.10 4.51
N GLU A 10 7.76 -1.15 3.73
CA GLU A 10 6.75 -2.18 3.51
C GLU A 10 6.88 -3.30 4.54
N TYR A 11 5.80 -3.57 5.28
CA TYR A 11 5.67 -4.76 6.11
C TYR A 11 5.11 -5.92 5.30
N LYS A 12 5.91 -7.01 5.19
CA LYS A 12 5.54 -8.25 4.47
C LYS A 12 5.28 -9.37 5.44
N PHE A 13 4.19 -10.09 5.19
CA PHE A 13 3.76 -11.22 6.00
C PHE A 13 3.60 -12.46 5.13
N ASP A 14 4.11 -13.60 5.60
CA ASP A 14 4.09 -14.86 4.84
C ASP A 14 2.70 -15.47 4.73
N ASN A 15 1.76 -15.02 5.55
CA ASN A 15 0.42 -15.58 5.62
C ASN A 15 -0.64 -14.48 5.69
N ASN A 16 -1.24 -14.16 4.56
CA ASN A 16 -2.30 -13.15 4.46
C ASN A 16 -3.60 -13.55 5.19
N ALA A 17 -3.65 -14.72 5.80
CA ALA A 17 -4.89 -15.29 6.27
C ALA A 17 -5.10 -15.21 7.79
N LYS A 18 -4.06 -15.02 8.60
CA LYS A 18 -4.23 -15.06 10.05
C LYS A 18 -3.13 -14.26 10.74
N TRP A 19 -3.52 -13.16 11.34
CA TRP A 19 -2.67 -12.37 12.22
C TRP A 19 -2.27 -13.19 13.44
N ASP A 20 -0.99 -13.33 13.71
CA ASP A 20 -0.47 -14.14 14.80
C ASP A 20 0.50 -13.33 15.71
N PRO A 21 0.89 -13.87 16.89
CA PRO A 21 1.79 -13.17 17.80
C PRO A 21 3.15 -12.77 17.20
N ARG A 22 3.67 -13.50 16.20
CA ARG A 22 4.93 -13.17 15.52
C ARG A 22 4.77 -11.94 14.62
N ASP A 23 3.58 -11.77 14.04
CA ASP A 23 3.25 -10.59 13.24
C ASP A 23 3.25 -9.35 14.14
N VAL A 24 2.67 -9.44 15.33
CA VAL A 24 2.68 -8.37 16.32
C VAL A 24 4.12 -8.03 16.74
N GLU A 25 4.93 -9.05 17.04
CA GLU A 25 6.34 -8.87 17.41
C GLU A 25 7.14 -8.20 16.28
N LEU A 26 6.86 -8.55 15.01
CA LEU A 26 7.46 -7.90 13.84
C LEU A 26 7.10 -6.41 13.80
N MET A 27 5.82 -6.07 14.02
CA MET A 27 5.35 -4.68 14.05
C MET A 27 6.03 -3.88 15.15
N GLU A 28 6.07 -4.42 16.37
CA GLU A 28 6.68 -3.76 17.54
C GLU A 28 8.18 -3.52 17.35
N LYS A 29 8.91 -4.52 16.86
CA LYS A 29 10.35 -4.40 16.59
C LYS A 29 10.63 -3.43 15.44
N GLY A 30 9.83 -3.50 14.38
CA GLY A 30 9.94 -2.60 13.24
C GLY A 30 9.68 -1.14 13.64
N ASP A 31 8.61 -0.90 14.41
CA ASP A 31 8.29 0.43 14.90
C ASP A 31 9.38 0.98 15.83
N ALA A 32 9.93 0.15 16.74
CA ALA A 32 11.03 0.57 17.60
C ALA A 32 12.27 1.01 16.81
N LEU A 33 12.59 0.33 15.71
CA LEU A 33 13.68 0.75 14.80
C LEU A 33 13.35 2.06 14.08
N LEU A 34 12.10 2.24 13.64
CA LEU A 34 11.65 3.44 12.95
C LEU A 34 11.59 4.66 13.87
N GLN A 35 11.24 4.49 15.15
CA GLN A 35 11.31 5.56 16.15
C GLN A 35 12.74 6.10 16.34
N ALA A 36 13.74 5.25 16.17
CA ALA A 36 15.15 5.66 16.23
C ALA A 36 15.65 6.33 14.93
N TYR A 37 14.85 6.29 13.85
CA TYR A 37 15.21 6.90 12.58
C TYR A 37 14.91 8.41 12.60
N SER A 38 15.93 9.23 12.35
CA SER A 38 15.80 10.69 12.40
C SER A 38 15.22 11.35 11.15
N GLY A 39 14.99 10.56 10.07
CA GLY A 39 14.39 11.03 8.83
C GLY A 39 12.87 10.82 8.78
N ALA A 40 12.23 11.40 7.78
CA ALA A 40 10.82 11.13 7.52
C ALA A 40 10.62 9.69 7.01
N TYR A 41 9.52 9.06 7.40
CA TYR A 41 9.12 7.77 6.88
C TYR A 41 7.60 7.63 6.82
N VAL A 42 7.15 6.73 5.98
CA VAL A 42 5.78 6.22 5.91
C VAL A 42 5.85 4.70 5.91
N ILE A 43 4.76 4.06 6.34
CA ILE A 43 4.65 2.60 6.27
C ILE A 43 3.59 2.18 5.27
N GLU A 44 3.74 0.99 4.72
CA GLU A 44 2.71 0.38 3.89
C GLU A 44 2.69 -1.13 4.04
N SER A 45 1.57 -1.75 3.74
CA SER A 45 1.42 -3.21 3.73
C SER A 45 0.25 -3.65 2.86
N PHE A 46 0.37 -4.84 2.28
CA PHE A 46 -0.77 -5.58 1.71
C PHE A 46 -1.71 -6.11 2.80
N ASN A 47 -1.20 -6.34 4.01
CA ASN A 47 -2.02 -6.83 5.11
C ASN A 47 -2.71 -5.66 5.83
N PRO A 48 -4.05 -5.54 5.75
CA PRO A 48 -4.78 -4.45 6.40
C PRO A 48 -4.67 -4.49 7.93
N ALA A 49 -4.33 -5.64 8.54
CA ALA A 49 -4.10 -5.71 9.98
C ALA A 49 -2.85 -4.93 10.38
N ALA A 50 -1.80 -4.89 9.55
CA ALA A 50 -0.61 -4.06 9.78
C ALA A 50 -0.93 -2.57 9.72
N VAL A 51 -1.71 -2.17 8.72
CA VAL A 51 -2.17 -0.77 8.59
C VAL A 51 -3.03 -0.36 9.78
N ASN A 52 -3.93 -1.25 10.23
CA ASN A 52 -4.75 -1.02 11.42
C ASN A 52 -3.92 -0.98 12.71
N TRP A 53 -2.88 -1.82 12.82
CA TRP A 53 -1.98 -1.78 13.97
C TRP A 53 -1.34 -0.39 14.13
N TYR A 54 -0.84 0.20 13.04
CA TYR A 54 -0.30 1.57 13.07
C TYR A 54 -1.36 2.61 13.39
N LYS A 55 -2.57 2.48 12.87
CA LYS A 55 -3.68 3.37 13.25
C LYS A 55 -3.94 3.39 14.75
N GLU A 56 -3.87 2.24 15.41
CA GLU A 56 -4.17 2.10 16.82
C GLU A 56 -2.98 2.49 17.73
N ASN A 57 -1.76 2.12 17.33
CA ASN A 57 -0.57 2.28 18.18
C ASN A 57 0.27 3.50 17.83
N ARG A 58 0.23 3.95 16.56
CA ARG A 58 1.02 5.07 16.05
C ARG A 58 0.20 5.92 15.07
N PRO A 59 -0.84 6.58 15.54
CA PRO A 59 -1.72 7.39 14.67
C PRO A 59 -1.00 8.59 14.03
N ASP A 60 0.14 8.98 14.55
CA ASP A 60 1.04 10.02 14.03
C ASP A 60 1.84 9.61 12.79
N VAL A 61 1.93 8.30 12.52
CA VAL A 61 2.68 7.78 11.37
C VAL A 61 1.76 7.64 10.17
N CYS A 62 2.17 8.26 9.06
CA CYS A 62 1.49 8.11 7.76
C CYS A 62 1.56 6.66 7.28
N ARG A 63 0.41 6.08 6.96
CA ARG A 63 0.24 4.66 6.63
C ARG A 63 -0.52 4.45 5.35
N GLY A 64 -0.08 3.48 4.56
CA GLY A 64 -0.65 3.12 3.28
C GLY A 64 -1.17 1.70 3.20
N GLN A 65 -2.25 1.50 2.47
CA GLN A 65 -2.71 0.19 2.05
C GLN A 65 -2.16 -0.11 0.65
N LEU A 66 -1.41 -1.20 0.52
CA LEU A 66 -1.03 -1.77 -0.77
C LEU A 66 -2.17 -2.65 -1.28
N SER A 67 -2.52 -2.49 -2.54
CA SER A 67 -3.55 -3.30 -3.16
C SER A 67 -3.41 -3.36 -4.68
N TRP A 68 -4.06 -4.32 -5.29
CA TRP A 68 -4.13 -4.48 -6.75
C TRP A 68 -5.51 -4.97 -7.16
N TRP A 69 -5.80 -4.85 -8.43
CA TRP A 69 -6.99 -5.44 -9.02
C TRP A 69 -6.62 -6.70 -9.79
N PRO A 70 -7.22 -7.84 -9.50
CA PRO A 70 -6.91 -9.08 -10.20
C PRO A 70 -7.44 -9.00 -11.65
N GLU A 71 -6.55 -8.66 -12.58
CA GLU A 71 -6.80 -8.70 -14.02
C GLU A 71 -5.92 -9.76 -14.67
N GLY A 72 -6.48 -10.53 -15.61
CA GLY A 72 -5.72 -11.44 -16.46
C GLY A 72 -5.82 -12.93 -16.10
N GLU A 73 -4.85 -13.70 -16.61
CA GLU A 73 -4.82 -15.17 -16.55
C GLU A 73 -4.47 -15.74 -15.16
N GLU A 74 -4.01 -14.92 -14.25
CA GLU A 74 -3.59 -15.32 -12.87
C GLU A 74 -4.74 -15.38 -11.86
N LYS A 75 -5.99 -15.31 -12.32
CA LYS A 75 -7.14 -15.40 -11.41
C LYS A 75 -7.19 -16.79 -10.75
N PRO A 76 -7.30 -16.86 -9.42
CA PRO A 76 -7.51 -18.12 -8.74
C PRO A 76 -8.73 -18.83 -9.30
N THR A 77 -8.62 -20.12 -9.55
CA THR A 77 -9.74 -20.96 -9.99
C THR A 77 -10.65 -21.39 -8.84
N ASP A 78 -10.12 -21.30 -7.61
CA ASP A 78 -10.90 -21.56 -6.41
C ASP A 78 -11.80 -20.37 -6.05
N PRO A 79 -13.14 -20.56 -5.92
CA PRO A 79 -14.07 -19.47 -5.64
C PRO A 79 -13.79 -18.73 -4.31
N VAL A 80 -13.24 -19.42 -3.31
CA VAL A 80 -12.92 -18.81 -2.00
C VAL A 80 -11.66 -17.94 -2.12
N ALA A 81 -10.62 -18.42 -2.81
CA ALA A 81 -9.42 -17.66 -3.07
C ALA A 81 -9.72 -16.43 -3.95
N LEU A 82 -10.54 -16.61 -4.99
CA LEU A 82 -11.01 -15.54 -5.86
C LEU A 82 -11.78 -14.48 -5.05
N GLY A 83 -12.68 -14.88 -4.17
CA GLY A 83 -13.42 -13.96 -3.31
C GLY A 83 -12.52 -13.15 -2.37
N LYS A 84 -11.47 -13.78 -1.81
CA LYS A 84 -10.48 -13.10 -0.96
C LYS A 84 -9.64 -12.09 -1.75
N GLU A 85 -9.19 -12.44 -2.95
CA GLU A 85 -8.45 -11.51 -3.83
C GLU A 85 -9.31 -10.33 -4.25
N TYR A 86 -10.56 -10.57 -4.64
CA TYR A 86 -11.49 -9.48 -4.94
C TYR A 86 -11.73 -8.59 -3.74
N ALA A 87 -11.88 -9.14 -2.53
CA ALA A 87 -12.06 -8.36 -1.31
C ALA A 87 -10.82 -7.51 -0.98
N ALA A 88 -9.63 -8.07 -1.14
CA ALA A 88 -8.38 -7.35 -0.95
C ALA A 88 -8.20 -6.24 -2.01
N GLY A 89 -8.38 -6.57 -3.28
CA GLY A 89 -8.29 -5.61 -4.38
C GLY A 89 -9.39 -4.53 -4.34
N ALA A 90 -10.54 -4.85 -3.76
CA ALA A 90 -11.65 -3.93 -3.60
C ALA A 90 -11.53 -2.95 -2.42
N LEU A 91 -10.42 -2.99 -1.67
CA LEU A 91 -10.15 -2.08 -0.54
C LEU A 91 -11.24 -2.13 0.55
N VAL A 92 -11.90 -3.27 0.71
CA VAL A 92 -13.02 -3.45 1.66
C VAL A 92 -12.60 -3.17 3.11
N PHE A 93 -11.32 -3.43 3.44
CA PHE A 93 -10.77 -3.23 4.79
C PHE A 93 -10.35 -1.79 5.08
N ASP A 94 -10.32 -0.90 4.09
CA ASP A 94 -9.90 0.49 4.26
C ASP A 94 -10.82 1.27 5.20
N TRP A 95 -12.08 0.86 5.28
CA TRP A 95 -13.02 1.42 6.25
C TRP A 95 -12.55 1.22 7.70
N ILE A 96 -11.88 0.10 8.00
CA ILE A 96 -11.37 -0.22 9.33
C ILE A 96 -9.99 0.42 9.53
N SER A 97 -9.06 0.18 8.62
CA SER A 97 -7.66 0.61 8.74
C SER A 97 -7.46 2.12 8.51
N ARG A 98 -8.36 2.75 7.74
CA ARG A 98 -8.32 4.17 7.36
C ARG A 98 -6.92 4.63 6.96
N PRO A 99 -6.39 4.11 5.86
CA PRO A 99 -5.07 4.50 5.38
C PRO A 99 -5.06 5.97 4.92
N ASP A 100 -3.93 6.63 5.08
CA ASP A 100 -3.71 8.00 4.59
C ASP A 100 -3.48 8.00 3.08
N PHE A 101 -2.91 6.91 2.54
CA PHE A 101 -2.74 6.71 1.11
C PHE A 101 -3.04 5.26 0.71
N ILE A 102 -3.36 5.07 -0.56
CA ILE A 102 -3.52 3.77 -1.17
C ILE A 102 -2.53 3.63 -2.30
N ALA A 103 -1.58 2.70 -2.12
CA ALA A 103 -0.68 2.30 -3.18
C ALA A 103 -1.33 1.17 -4.00
N TYR A 104 -1.75 1.50 -5.22
CA TYR A 104 -2.52 0.62 -6.09
C TYR A 104 -1.78 0.34 -7.40
N ASP A 105 -1.98 -0.85 -7.97
CA ASP A 105 -1.44 -1.16 -9.30
C ASP A 105 -1.80 -0.04 -10.29
N TRP A 106 -0.80 0.46 -11.00
CA TRP A 106 -0.93 1.63 -11.86
C TRP A 106 -2.00 1.47 -12.96
N LYS A 107 -2.34 0.23 -13.36
CA LYS A 107 -3.41 -0.07 -14.33
C LYS A 107 -4.81 0.15 -13.78
N GLY A 108 -4.97 0.08 -12.46
CA GLY A 108 -6.25 0.15 -11.77
C GLY A 108 -6.68 1.54 -11.29
N GLY A 109 -6.01 2.61 -11.67
CA GLY A 109 -6.22 3.95 -11.13
C GLY A 109 -7.64 4.52 -11.30
N ASN A 110 -8.35 4.11 -12.34
CA ASN A 110 -9.72 4.53 -12.62
C ASN A 110 -10.80 3.53 -12.11
N SER A 111 -10.40 2.51 -11.35
CA SER A 111 -11.33 1.54 -10.82
C SER A 111 -12.36 2.18 -9.86
N PRO A 112 -13.56 1.62 -9.72
CA PRO A 112 -14.57 2.11 -8.77
C PRO A 112 -14.03 2.18 -7.34
N GLN A 113 -13.16 1.24 -6.96
CA GLN A 113 -12.53 1.16 -5.65
C GLN A 113 -11.61 2.36 -5.40
N MET A 114 -10.77 2.72 -6.37
CA MET A 114 -9.90 3.88 -6.28
C MET A 114 -10.67 5.20 -6.24
N ARG A 115 -11.80 5.26 -6.94
CA ARG A 115 -12.70 6.43 -6.84
C ARG A 115 -13.31 6.57 -5.47
N LEU A 116 -13.72 5.45 -4.86
CA LEU A 116 -14.23 5.43 -3.48
C LEU A 116 -13.14 5.84 -2.48
N ALA A 117 -11.93 5.30 -2.62
CA ALA A 117 -10.80 5.64 -1.77
C ALA A 117 -10.47 7.14 -1.80
N ARG A 118 -10.48 7.76 -2.97
CA ARG A 118 -10.33 9.23 -3.11
C ARG A 118 -11.46 9.97 -2.42
N PHE A 119 -12.69 9.52 -2.60
CA PHE A 119 -13.85 10.12 -1.93
C PHE A 119 -13.74 10.05 -0.40
N MET A 120 -13.12 8.99 0.13
CA MET A 120 -12.83 8.82 1.56
C MET A 120 -11.61 9.62 2.03
N GLY A 121 -10.91 10.32 1.14
CA GLY A 121 -9.78 11.19 1.47
C GLY A 121 -8.42 10.53 1.44
N ALA A 122 -8.31 9.27 1.01
CA ALA A 122 -7.01 8.61 0.84
C ALA A 122 -6.30 9.11 -0.43
N MET A 123 -4.99 9.41 -0.32
CA MET A 123 -4.18 9.83 -1.45
C MET A 123 -3.87 8.64 -2.38
N PRO A 124 -4.17 8.72 -3.68
CA PRO A 124 -3.83 7.67 -4.62
C PRO A 124 -2.34 7.70 -4.98
N VAL A 125 -1.68 6.54 -4.84
CA VAL A 125 -0.28 6.31 -5.18
C VAL A 125 -0.20 5.13 -6.13
N SER A 126 0.47 5.26 -7.27
CA SER A 126 0.68 4.11 -8.18
C SER A 126 1.92 3.32 -7.82
N TRP A 127 1.89 1.99 -8.02
CA TRP A 127 3.02 1.08 -7.92
C TRP A 127 2.89 -0.06 -8.95
N THR A 128 3.90 -0.71 -9.40
CA THR A 128 5.25 -0.15 -9.54
C THR A 128 5.41 0.26 -10.99
N VAL A 129 5.64 1.53 -11.21
CA VAL A 129 5.84 2.10 -12.55
C VAL A 129 7.27 1.84 -12.99
N ARG A 130 7.48 1.17 -14.15
CA ARG A 130 8.79 0.71 -14.60
C ARG A 130 9.30 1.39 -15.87
N SER A 131 8.48 2.22 -16.49
CA SER A 131 8.87 2.92 -17.72
C SER A 131 8.20 4.28 -17.84
N ARG A 132 8.73 5.13 -18.76
CA ARG A 132 8.11 6.41 -19.09
C ARG A 132 6.73 6.23 -19.72
N ASP A 133 6.54 5.17 -20.48
CA ASP A 133 5.25 4.87 -21.13
C ASP A 133 4.18 4.48 -20.09
N GLU A 134 4.53 3.65 -19.12
CA GLU A 134 3.64 3.32 -17.99
C GLU A 134 3.32 4.57 -17.17
N TYR A 135 4.33 5.42 -16.91
CA TYR A 135 4.14 6.68 -16.21
C TYR A 135 3.16 7.60 -16.96
N ALA A 136 3.33 7.75 -18.28
CA ALA A 136 2.45 8.58 -19.09
C ALA A 136 1.00 8.08 -19.09
N GLN A 137 0.78 6.74 -18.99
CA GLN A 137 -0.56 6.15 -18.97
C GLN A 137 -1.28 6.35 -17.62
N CYS A 138 -0.56 6.50 -16.52
CA CYS A 138 -1.17 6.58 -15.18
C CYS A 138 -1.00 7.94 -14.49
N SER A 139 -0.20 8.84 -15.03
CA SER A 139 0.19 10.10 -14.36
C SER A 139 -0.98 11.00 -13.97
N ASP A 140 -2.09 10.93 -14.70
CA ASP A 140 -3.30 11.73 -14.44
C ASP A 140 -4.25 11.06 -13.44
N GLN A 141 -3.96 9.80 -13.10
CA GLN A 141 -4.82 8.97 -12.25
C GLN A 141 -4.31 8.85 -10.81
N PHE A 142 -3.09 9.32 -10.53
CA PHE A 142 -2.45 9.18 -9.23
C PHE A 142 -1.72 10.47 -8.85
N ASP A 143 -1.72 10.77 -7.56
CA ASP A 143 -1.05 11.97 -7.02
C ASP A 143 0.45 11.74 -6.83
N ARG A 144 0.86 10.49 -6.58
CA ARG A 144 2.24 10.07 -6.38
C ARG A 144 2.50 8.74 -7.07
N HIS A 145 3.78 8.44 -7.31
CA HIS A 145 4.20 7.25 -8.05
C HIS A 145 5.39 6.58 -7.38
N ILE A 146 5.27 5.29 -7.10
CA ILE A 146 6.39 4.42 -6.75
C ILE A 146 6.92 3.84 -8.05
N PHE A 147 8.17 4.13 -8.38
CA PHE A 147 8.79 3.75 -9.64
C PHE A 147 10.13 3.06 -9.42
N GLU A 148 10.52 2.22 -10.37
CA GLU A 148 11.81 1.55 -10.42
C GLU A 148 12.35 1.51 -11.86
N ALA A 149 13.68 1.30 -12.01
CA ALA A 149 14.37 1.16 -13.28
C ALA A 149 14.45 2.42 -14.17
N PHE A 150 13.80 3.52 -13.83
CA PHE A 150 13.94 4.81 -14.52
C PHE A 150 13.73 5.97 -13.54
N VAL A 151 14.08 7.18 -13.98
CA VAL A 151 13.80 8.40 -13.23
C VAL A 151 12.80 9.23 -14.04
N PRO A 152 11.62 9.56 -13.48
CA PRO A 152 10.67 10.46 -14.12
C PRO A 152 11.26 11.85 -14.28
N ASP A 153 10.81 12.58 -15.32
CA ASP A 153 11.17 13.98 -15.48
C ASP A 153 10.59 14.80 -14.30
N LYS A 154 11.36 15.77 -13.81
CA LYS A 154 10.87 16.69 -12.79
C LYS A 154 9.71 17.50 -13.37
N ARG A 155 8.59 17.46 -12.69
CA ARG A 155 7.47 18.40 -12.94
C ARG A 155 7.81 19.78 -12.43
#